data_41e6666c9c9d3427a2abf5cf0e4f9f97
#
_entry.id   41e6666c9c9d3427a2abf5cf0e4f9f97
#
_cell.length_a   1.000
_cell.length_b   1.000
_cell.length_c   1.000
_cell.angle_alpha   90.00
_cell.angle_beta   90.00
_cell.angle_gamma   90.00
#
_symmetry.space_group_name_H-M   'P 1'
#
loop_
_entity.id
_entity.type
_entity.pdbx_description
1 polymer ?
#
loop_
_entity_poly.entity_id
_entity_poly.type
_entity_poly.pdbx_seq_one_letter_code
_entity_poly.pdbx_strand_id
1 'polypeptide(L)'
;MILSIGQSPATTPTQGPQLRDIHLPAEPSWWPPAPGWWMLATLSLVMLLAGVWLWRRQRRSAGQRAQVLAELDELIRQHQHDGDQAALASGLHQLLRRVARRHDALATQQRGEAWRQTLARVPVDAVTLDRLLQLDRAMYQPKLVFDHAAASTAVRHWLNLALKPGAWKSATTERQHA
;
A
#
# COMPACT_ATOMS: atom_id res chain seq x y z
N MET A 1 32.74 49.54 -105.58
CA MET A 1 32.11 50.16 -104.39
C MET A 1 31.57 49.06 -103.55
N ILE A 2 32.33 48.60 -102.54
CA ILE A 2 32.03 47.41 -101.74
C ILE A 2 31.90 47.89 -100.31
N LEU A 3 30.72 47.80 -99.77
CA LEU A 3 30.44 48.11 -98.36
C LEU A 3 30.77 46.85 -97.51
N SER A 4 31.73 47.00 -96.64
CA SER A 4 32.09 46.05 -95.64
C SER A 4 31.14 46.16 -94.46
N ILE A 5 30.39 45.11 -94.17
CA ILE A 5 29.50 45.05 -93.02
C ILE A 5 30.34 44.50 -91.81
N GLY A 6 30.52 45.32 -90.85
CA GLY A 6 31.23 44.96 -89.62
C GLY A 6 30.43 43.92 -88.83
N GLN A 7 31.13 42.82 -88.47
CA GLN A 7 30.64 41.83 -87.53
C GLN A 7 30.79 42.37 -86.12
N SER A 8 29.69 42.43 -85.40
CA SER A 8 29.69 42.68 -83.96
C SER A 8 30.22 41.46 -83.25
N PRO A 9 31.05 41.59 -82.21
CA PRO A 9 31.51 40.46 -81.43
C PRO A 9 30.37 39.88 -80.58
N ALA A 10 30.22 38.58 -80.75
CA ALA A 10 29.32 37.78 -79.88
C ALA A 10 29.77 37.85 -78.44
N THR A 11 28.97 38.43 -77.57
CA THR A 11 29.14 38.37 -76.11
C THR A 11 28.92 36.96 -75.66
N THR A 12 29.98 36.35 -75.20
CA THR A 12 29.97 35.04 -74.51
C THR A 12 29.12 35.16 -73.24
N PRO A 13 28.11 34.31 -73.00
CA PRO A 13 27.38 34.34 -71.73
C PRO A 13 28.29 33.95 -70.63
N THR A 14 28.50 34.85 -69.67
CA THR A 14 29.20 34.58 -68.44
C THR A 14 28.45 33.49 -67.69
N GLN A 15 28.94 32.25 -67.70
CA GLN A 15 28.44 31.18 -66.84
C GLN A 15 28.60 31.61 -65.38
N GLY A 16 27.47 31.93 -64.73
CA GLY A 16 27.43 32.22 -63.33
C GLY A 16 27.95 31.00 -62.56
N PRO A 17 28.36 31.16 -61.30
CA PRO A 17 28.84 30.04 -60.48
C PRO A 17 27.78 28.92 -60.47
N GLN A 18 28.22 27.70 -60.82
CA GLN A 18 27.33 26.52 -60.72
C GLN A 18 26.91 26.34 -59.26
N LEU A 19 25.66 26.64 -58.98
CA LEU A 19 25.04 26.39 -57.70
C LEU A 19 25.00 24.86 -57.51
N ARG A 20 25.80 24.39 -56.56
CA ARG A 20 25.82 22.96 -56.15
C ARG A 20 24.47 22.66 -55.53
N ASP A 21 23.76 21.70 -56.07
CA ASP A 21 22.46 21.26 -55.61
C ASP A 21 22.61 20.76 -54.16
N ILE A 22 21.90 21.41 -53.23
CA ILE A 22 21.92 21.05 -51.82
C ILE A 22 20.96 19.87 -51.68
N HIS A 23 21.51 18.66 -51.64
CA HIS A 23 20.76 17.47 -51.26
C HIS A 23 20.36 17.61 -49.80
N LEU A 24 19.11 18.00 -49.57
CA LEU A 24 18.51 17.88 -48.23
C LEU A 24 18.52 16.41 -47.83
N PRO A 25 19.11 16.07 -46.67
CA PRO A 25 19.05 14.71 -46.16
C PRO A 25 17.59 14.29 -46.04
N ALA A 26 17.28 13.06 -46.43
CA ALA A 26 15.93 12.48 -46.30
C ALA A 26 15.42 12.73 -44.89
N GLU A 27 14.18 13.17 -44.76
CA GLU A 27 13.56 13.40 -43.46
C GLU A 27 13.72 12.13 -42.59
N PRO A 28 14.23 12.24 -41.34
CA PRO A 28 14.45 11.10 -40.50
C PRO A 28 13.13 10.35 -40.28
N SER A 29 13.05 9.10 -40.71
CA SER A 29 11.89 8.27 -40.48
C SER A 29 11.61 8.19 -38.99
N TRP A 30 10.42 8.64 -38.53
CA TRP A 30 10.01 8.51 -37.14
C TRP A 30 9.67 7.06 -36.74
N TRP A 31 9.64 6.16 -37.71
CA TRP A 31 9.39 4.71 -37.53
C TRP A 31 10.54 3.88 -38.11
N PRO A 32 11.12 2.88 -37.37
CA PRO A 32 10.78 2.44 -36.02
C PRO A 32 11.30 3.42 -34.94
N PRO A 33 10.57 3.60 -33.81
CA PRO A 33 11.01 4.47 -32.73
C PRO A 33 12.33 3.98 -32.15
N ALA A 34 13.21 4.92 -31.81
CA ALA A 34 14.51 4.59 -31.23
C ALA A 34 14.36 3.67 -30.01
N PRO A 35 15.30 2.72 -29.78
CA PRO A 35 15.21 1.72 -28.69
C PRO A 35 14.91 2.34 -27.32
N GLY A 36 15.32 3.58 -27.07
CA GLY A 36 15.03 4.31 -25.84
C GLY A 36 13.54 4.54 -25.58
N TRP A 37 12.70 4.66 -26.61
CA TRP A 37 11.25 4.81 -26.46
C TRP A 37 10.60 3.55 -25.91
N TRP A 38 11.10 2.38 -26.31
CA TRP A 38 10.63 1.11 -25.78
C TRP A 38 10.99 0.93 -24.30
N MET A 39 12.20 1.35 -23.90
CA MET A 39 12.61 1.38 -22.50
C MET A 39 11.73 2.32 -21.67
N LEU A 40 11.43 3.52 -22.21
CA LEU A 40 10.57 4.49 -21.53
C LEU A 40 9.13 3.96 -21.42
N ALA A 41 8.60 3.35 -22.48
CA ALA A 41 7.26 2.76 -22.47
C ALA A 41 7.15 1.60 -21.47
N THR A 42 8.14 0.70 -21.41
CA THR A 42 8.15 -0.40 -20.44
C THR A 42 8.29 0.11 -19.01
N LEU A 43 9.15 1.08 -18.77
CA LEU A 43 9.31 1.70 -17.45
C LEU A 43 8.01 2.37 -17.00
N SER A 44 7.36 3.11 -17.89
CA SER A 44 6.07 3.78 -17.60
C SER A 44 4.99 2.75 -17.30
N LEU A 45 4.93 1.66 -18.05
CA LEU A 45 3.97 0.57 -17.81
C LEU A 45 4.22 -0.10 -16.45
N VAL A 46 5.48 -0.40 -16.11
CA VAL A 46 5.84 -0.99 -14.81
C VAL A 46 5.46 -0.06 -13.66
N MET A 47 5.74 1.25 -13.77
CA MET A 47 5.35 2.24 -12.77
C MET A 47 3.84 2.34 -12.61
N LEU A 48 3.09 2.31 -13.70
CA LEU A 48 1.63 2.32 -13.68
C LEU A 48 1.07 1.07 -13.00
N LEU A 49 1.58 -0.11 -13.37
CA LEU A 49 1.15 -1.37 -12.76
C LEU A 49 1.49 -1.43 -11.26
N ALA A 50 2.68 -0.98 -10.87
CA ALA A 50 3.09 -0.85 -9.47
C ALA A 50 2.19 0.13 -8.71
N GLY A 51 1.87 1.29 -9.29
CA GLY A 51 0.95 2.28 -8.71
C GLY A 51 -0.46 1.71 -8.51
N VAL A 52 -1.01 1.05 -9.52
CA VAL A 52 -2.33 0.38 -9.43
C VAL A 52 -2.32 -0.72 -8.38
N TRP A 53 -1.26 -1.54 -8.33
CA TRP A 53 -1.13 -2.62 -7.34
C TRP A 53 -1.07 -2.06 -5.91
N LEU A 54 -0.25 -1.04 -5.66
CA LEU A 54 -0.15 -0.36 -4.35
C LEU A 54 -1.48 0.26 -3.95
N TRP A 55 -2.15 0.95 -4.86
CA TRP A 55 -3.45 1.56 -4.62
C TRP A 55 -4.53 0.51 -4.27
N ARG A 56 -4.59 -0.59 -5.03
CA ARG A 56 -5.51 -1.71 -4.74
C ARG A 56 -5.19 -2.35 -3.39
N ARG A 57 -3.91 -2.52 -3.07
CA ARG A 57 -3.46 -3.05 -1.78
C ARG A 57 -3.89 -2.14 -0.62
N GLN A 58 -3.70 -0.82 -0.76
CA GLN A 58 -4.13 0.15 0.26
C GLN A 58 -5.66 0.18 0.42
N ARG A 59 -6.41 0.17 -0.67
CA ARG A 59 -7.88 0.11 -0.61
C ARG A 59 -8.38 -1.16 0.07
N ARG A 60 -7.78 -2.31 -0.22
CA ARG A 60 -8.14 -3.57 0.44
C ARG A 60 -7.87 -3.52 1.95
N SER A 61 -6.73 -2.99 2.36
CA SER A 61 -6.40 -2.86 3.79
C SER A 61 -7.32 -1.86 4.51
N ALA A 62 -7.68 -0.75 3.87
CA ALA A 62 -8.63 0.22 4.41
C ALA A 62 -10.04 -0.39 4.59
N GLY A 63 -10.52 -1.13 3.59
CA GLY A 63 -11.81 -1.83 3.67
C GLY A 63 -11.83 -2.87 4.79
N GLN A 64 -10.75 -3.65 4.94
CA GLN A 64 -10.64 -4.63 6.03
C GLN A 64 -10.62 -3.98 7.42
N ARG A 65 -9.94 -2.83 7.57
CA ARG A 65 -9.96 -2.05 8.82
C ARG A 65 -11.37 -1.57 9.15
N ALA A 66 -12.05 -0.97 8.19
CA ALA A 66 -13.42 -0.50 8.36
C ALA A 66 -14.36 -1.64 8.76
N GLN A 67 -14.23 -2.80 8.14
CA GLN A 67 -15.04 -3.97 8.45
C GLN A 67 -14.81 -4.50 9.88
N VAL A 68 -13.53 -4.61 10.31
CA VAL A 68 -13.20 -5.07 11.67
C VAL A 68 -13.68 -4.07 12.73
N LEU A 69 -13.56 -2.76 12.47
CA LEU A 69 -14.06 -1.74 13.40
C LEU A 69 -15.59 -1.70 13.43
N ALA A 70 -16.25 -1.90 12.31
CA ALA A 70 -17.71 -2.01 12.26
C ALA A 70 -18.21 -3.25 13.04
N GLU A 71 -17.50 -4.38 12.98
CA GLU A 71 -17.80 -5.56 13.79
C GLU A 71 -17.62 -5.28 15.29
N LEU A 72 -16.60 -4.53 15.67
CA LEU A 72 -16.41 -4.08 17.06
C LEU A 72 -17.57 -3.20 17.52
N ASP A 73 -17.99 -2.22 16.68
CA ASP A 73 -19.08 -1.33 17.01
C ASP A 73 -20.42 -2.08 17.12
N GLU A 74 -20.60 -3.12 16.32
CA GLU A 74 -21.77 -4.00 16.41
C GLU A 74 -21.80 -4.77 17.72
N LEU A 75 -20.68 -5.38 18.14
CA LEU A 75 -20.59 -6.08 19.42
C LEU A 75 -20.89 -5.15 20.62
N ILE A 76 -20.42 -3.91 20.57
CA ILE A 76 -20.70 -2.91 21.61
C ILE A 76 -22.19 -2.55 21.63
N ARG A 77 -22.82 -2.34 20.47
CA ARG A 77 -24.26 -2.04 20.36
C ARG A 77 -25.14 -3.19 20.87
N GLN A 78 -24.78 -4.42 20.51
CA GLN A 78 -25.47 -5.62 20.98
C GLN A 78 -25.41 -5.71 22.50
N HIS A 79 -24.24 -5.51 23.10
CA HIS A 79 -24.10 -5.47 24.55
C HIS A 79 -24.94 -4.37 25.20
N GLN A 80 -25.03 -3.19 24.60
CA GLN A 80 -25.86 -2.10 25.13
C GLN A 80 -27.37 -2.47 25.13
N HIS A 81 -27.76 -3.35 24.19
CA HIS A 81 -29.15 -3.81 24.11
C HIS A 81 -29.44 -4.95 25.07
N ASP A 82 -28.54 -5.96 25.12
CA ASP A 82 -28.78 -7.22 25.82
C ASP A 82 -28.19 -7.25 27.24
N GLY A 83 -27.22 -6.37 27.55
CA GLY A 83 -26.56 -6.30 28.85
C GLY A 83 -25.63 -7.48 29.14
N ASP A 84 -25.41 -8.41 28.19
CA ASP A 84 -24.61 -9.61 28.41
C ASP A 84 -23.11 -9.30 28.32
N GLN A 85 -22.46 -9.19 29.49
CA GLN A 85 -21.02 -8.92 29.62
C GLN A 85 -20.16 -10.09 29.14
N ALA A 86 -20.61 -11.33 29.34
CA ALA A 86 -19.85 -12.52 28.95
C ALA A 86 -19.84 -12.69 27.42
N ALA A 87 -20.98 -12.42 26.77
CA ALA A 87 -21.05 -12.41 25.32
C ALA A 87 -20.15 -11.32 24.71
N LEU A 88 -20.15 -10.11 25.27
CA LEU A 88 -19.23 -9.06 24.83
C LEU A 88 -17.76 -9.45 24.99
N ALA A 89 -17.36 -9.92 26.17
CA ALA A 89 -15.99 -10.33 26.44
C ALA A 89 -15.52 -11.43 25.47
N SER A 90 -16.37 -12.44 25.22
CA SER A 90 -16.07 -13.52 24.28
C SER A 90 -15.97 -13.02 22.84
N GLY A 91 -16.88 -12.15 22.39
CA GLY A 91 -16.87 -11.52 21.07
C GLY A 91 -15.60 -10.69 20.83
N LEU A 92 -15.23 -9.83 21.79
CA LEU A 92 -14.01 -9.04 21.74
C LEU A 92 -12.77 -9.91 21.69
N HIS A 93 -12.71 -10.98 22.52
CA HIS A 93 -11.59 -11.92 22.51
C HIS A 93 -11.47 -12.67 21.18
N GLN A 94 -12.58 -13.14 20.61
CA GLN A 94 -12.59 -13.81 19.31
C GLN A 94 -12.14 -12.87 18.19
N LEU A 95 -12.56 -11.59 18.23
CA LEU A 95 -12.13 -10.58 17.28
C LEU A 95 -10.62 -10.35 17.33
N LEU A 96 -10.04 -10.23 18.54
CA LEU A 96 -8.59 -10.12 18.73
C LEU A 96 -7.85 -11.32 18.16
N ARG A 97 -8.31 -12.55 18.45
CA ARG A 97 -7.71 -13.78 17.94
C ARG A 97 -7.78 -13.88 16.41
N ARG A 98 -8.90 -13.48 15.82
CA ARG A 98 -9.08 -13.47 14.36
C ARG A 98 -8.09 -12.51 13.69
N VAL A 99 -7.88 -11.32 14.27
CA VAL A 99 -6.92 -10.36 13.75
C VAL A 99 -5.48 -10.85 13.95
N ALA A 100 -5.15 -11.35 15.14
CA ALA A 100 -3.83 -11.90 15.44
C ALA A 100 -3.45 -13.08 14.52
N ARG A 101 -4.42 -13.96 14.19
CA ARG A 101 -4.20 -15.11 13.29
C ARG A 101 -3.71 -14.70 11.90
N ARG A 102 -3.95 -13.48 11.46
CA ARG A 102 -3.43 -12.99 10.16
C ARG A 102 -1.90 -12.84 10.17
N HIS A 103 -1.32 -12.71 11.34
CA HIS A 103 0.12 -12.48 11.53
C HIS A 103 0.83 -13.67 12.23
N ASP A 104 0.06 -14.44 12.98
CA ASP A 104 0.54 -15.65 13.66
C ASP A 104 -0.52 -16.75 13.55
N ALA A 105 -0.23 -17.77 12.75
CA ALA A 105 -1.17 -18.89 12.51
C ALA A 105 -1.57 -19.63 13.80
N LEU A 106 -0.70 -19.63 14.82
CA LEU A 106 -0.92 -20.30 16.10
C LEU A 106 -1.67 -19.43 17.11
N ALA A 107 -1.96 -18.16 16.80
CA ALA A 107 -2.59 -17.21 17.73
C ALA A 107 -3.91 -17.73 18.33
N THR A 108 -4.66 -18.57 17.61
CA THR A 108 -5.92 -19.15 18.10
C THR A 108 -5.72 -20.24 19.15
N GLN A 109 -4.55 -20.87 19.20
CA GLN A 109 -4.22 -21.94 20.13
C GLN A 109 -3.42 -21.46 21.34
N GLN A 110 -2.81 -20.28 21.24
CA GLN A 110 -1.98 -19.69 22.28
C GLN A 110 -2.82 -19.35 23.52
N ARG A 111 -2.25 -19.57 24.72
CA ARG A 111 -2.85 -19.25 26.01
C ARG A 111 -1.80 -18.63 26.94
N GLY A 112 -2.27 -17.92 27.96
CA GLY A 112 -1.38 -17.36 28.99
C GLY A 112 -0.28 -16.47 28.42
N GLU A 113 0.97 -16.77 28.76
CA GLU A 113 2.12 -15.94 28.38
C GLU A 113 2.36 -15.91 26.85
N ALA A 114 2.14 -17.02 26.14
CA ALA A 114 2.27 -17.04 24.67
C ALA A 114 1.27 -16.10 24.00
N TRP A 115 0.04 -16.02 24.50
CA TRP A 115 -0.95 -15.07 24.02
C TRP A 115 -0.57 -13.63 24.34
N ARG A 116 -0.07 -13.37 25.55
CA ARG A 116 0.43 -12.06 25.94
C ARG A 116 1.54 -11.58 25.01
N GLN A 117 2.52 -12.43 24.72
CA GLN A 117 3.62 -12.12 23.78
C GLN A 117 3.10 -11.81 22.38
N THR A 118 2.09 -12.51 21.91
CA THR A 118 1.48 -12.24 20.61
C THR A 118 0.80 -10.87 20.58
N LEU A 119 0.06 -10.48 21.62
CA LEU A 119 -0.54 -9.15 21.75
C LEU A 119 0.51 -8.05 21.86
N ALA A 120 1.61 -8.29 22.58
CA ALA A 120 2.71 -7.36 22.79
C ALA A 120 3.58 -7.09 21.53
N ARG A 121 3.44 -7.92 20.47
CA ARG A 121 4.06 -7.62 19.16
C ARG A 121 3.54 -6.33 18.54
N VAL A 122 2.34 -5.92 18.90
CA VAL A 122 1.78 -4.62 18.55
C VAL A 122 2.25 -3.61 19.61
N PRO A 123 2.82 -2.44 19.24
CA PRO A 123 3.34 -1.48 20.20
C PRO A 123 2.20 -0.77 20.94
N VAL A 124 1.71 -1.40 22.01
CA VAL A 124 0.72 -0.86 22.93
C VAL A 124 1.33 -0.66 24.31
N ASP A 125 0.73 0.22 25.10
CA ASP A 125 1.10 0.45 26.50
C ASP A 125 0.72 -0.75 27.39
N ALA A 126 1.42 -0.91 28.53
CA ALA A 126 1.21 -1.99 29.47
C ALA A 126 -0.24 -2.04 30.02
N VAL A 127 -0.85 -0.86 30.24
CA VAL A 127 -2.23 -0.76 30.72
C VAL A 127 -3.21 -1.33 29.72
N THR A 128 -3.06 -0.99 28.43
CA THR A 128 -3.86 -1.56 27.36
C THR A 128 -3.68 -3.08 27.28
N LEU A 129 -2.44 -3.56 27.34
CA LEU A 129 -2.15 -5.00 27.30
C LEU A 129 -2.81 -5.75 28.46
N ASP A 130 -2.73 -5.23 29.67
CA ASP A 130 -3.35 -5.86 30.85
C ASP A 130 -4.88 -5.92 30.71
N ARG A 131 -5.50 -4.86 30.19
CA ARG A 131 -6.95 -4.85 29.91
C ARG A 131 -7.35 -5.89 28.86
N LEU A 132 -6.54 -6.09 27.82
CA LEU A 132 -6.77 -7.13 26.82
C LEU A 132 -6.67 -8.53 27.41
N LEU A 133 -5.76 -8.75 28.37
CA LEU A 133 -5.61 -10.04 29.05
C LEU A 133 -6.74 -10.31 30.08
N GLN A 134 -7.35 -9.25 30.63
CA GLN A 134 -8.52 -9.38 31.51
C GLN A 134 -9.75 -9.94 30.77
N LEU A 135 -9.86 -9.73 29.45
CA LEU A 135 -10.93 -10.32 28.64
C LEU A 135 -10.99 -11.85 28.76
N ASP A 136 -9.82 -12.49 28.77
CA ASP A 136 -9.71 -13.94 28.91
C ASP A 136 -10.30 -14.42 30.26
N ARG A 137 -10.06 -13.68 31.33
CA ARG A 137 -10.61 -13.96 32.66
C ARG A 137 -12.11 -13.67 32.74
N ALA A 138 -12.55 -12.56 32.13
CA ALA A 138 -13.95 -12.15 32.16
C ALA A 138 -14.89 -13.14 31.49
N MET A 139 -14.43 -13.88 30.47
CA MET A 139 -15.21 -14.94 29.83
C MET A 139 -15.54 -16.11 30.77
N TYR A 140 -14.66 -16.42 31.72
CA TYR A 140 -14.81 -17.57 32.64
C TYR A 140 -15.34 -17.19 34.03
N GLN A 141 -15.38 -15.89 34.35
CA GLN A 141 -15.82 -15.38 35.66
C GLN A 141 -16.88 -14.29 35.51
N PRO A 142 -18.16 -14.65 35.27
CA PRO A 142 -19.24 -13.67 35.00
C PRO A 142 -19.56 -12.77 36.19
N LYS A 143 -19.07 -13.06 37.40
CA LYS A 143 -19.23 -12.22 38.61
C LYS A 143 -18.12 -11.16 38.76
N LEU A 144 -17.10 -11.16 37.92
CA LEU A 144 -16.07 -10.13 37.95
C LEU A 144 -16.67 -8.82 37.45
N VAL A 145 -16.50 -7.73 38.23
CA VAL A 145 -16.85 -6.39 37.74
C VAL A 145 -15.89 -6.06 36.59
N PHE A 146 -16.41 -6.21 35.39
CA PHE A 146 -15.66 -6.01 34.15
C PHE A 146 -16.02 -4.62 33.58
N ASP A 147 -15.02 -3.74 33.52
CA ASP A 147 -15.19 -2.44 32.85
C ASP A 147 -15.21 -2.64 31.33
N HIS A 148 -16.41 -2.86 30.80
CA HIS A 148 -16.67 -3.07 29.39
C HIS A 148 -16.26 -1.86 28.52
N ALA A 149 -16.39 -0.63 29.05
CA ALA A 149 -16.04 0.57 28.31
C ALA A 149 -14.51 0.72 28.14
N ALA A 150 -13.77 0.48 29.23
CA ALA A 150 -12.30 0.49 29.19
C ALA A 150 -11.74 -0.65 28.33
N ALA A 151 -12.36 -1.85 28.38
CA ALA A 151 -11.95 -2.97 27.55
C ALA A 151 -12.22 -2.74 26.07
N SER A 152 -13.39 -2.22 25.71
CA SER A 152 -13.74 -1.88 24.33
C SER A 152 -12.79 -0.82 23.76
N THR A 153 -12.44 0.17 24.57
CA THR A 153 -11.46 1.20 24.19
C THR A 153 -10.07 0.61 23.98
N ALA A 154 -9.61 -0.29 24.86
CA ALA A 154 -8.35 -0.98 24.72
C ALA A 154 -8.30 -1.85 23.46
N VAL A 155 -9.37 -2.61 23.18
CA VAL A 155 -9.49 -3.41 21.95
C VAL A 155 -9.47 -2.51 20.72
N ARG A 156 -10.22 -1.42 20.70
CA ARG A 156 -10.23 -0.45 19.60
C ARG A 156 -8.83 0.14 19.36
N HIS A 157 -8.13 0.51 20.42
CA HIS A 157 -6.79 1.04 20.34
C HIS A 157 -5.82 0.02 19.74
N TRP A 158 -5.82 -1.20 20.26
CA TRP A 158 -5.00 -2.30 19.74
C TRP A 158 -5.31 -2.61 18.28
N LEU A 159 -6.58 -2.72 17.89
CA LEU A 159 -7.00 -2.99 16.51
C LEU A 159 -6.53 -1.89 15.56
N ASN A 160 -6.65 -0.61 15.97
CA ASN A 160 -6.17 0.50 15.16
C ASN A 160 -4.67 0.45 14.89
N LEU A 161 -3.89 -0.04 15.84
CA LEU A 161 -2.45 -0.24 15.67
C LEU A 161 -2.17 -1.53 14.88
N ALA A 162 -2.75 -2.66 15.25
CA ALA A 162 -2.51 -3.96 14.64
C ALA A 162 -2.84 -4.02 13.15
N LEU A 163 -3.85 -3.23 12.71
CA LEU A 163 -4.27 -3.17 11.31
C LEU A 163 -3.46 -2.17 10.46
N LYS A 164 -2.47 -1.47 11.05
CA LYS A 164 -1.52 -0.66 10.28
C LYS A 164 -0.49 -1.56 9.60
N PRO A 165 -0.13 -1.29 8.33
CA PRO A 165 0.95 -2.02 7.67
C PRO A 165 2.26 -1.84 8.46
N GLY A 166 2.96 -2.93 8.74
CA GLY A 166 4.25 -2.89 9.44
C GLY A 166 4.21 -2.68 10.96
N ALA A 167 3.03 -2.65 11.58
CA ALA A 167 2.90 -2.47 13.04
C ALA A 167 3.38 -3.67 13.87
N TRP A 168 3.40 -4.86 13.28
CA TRP A 168 3.80 -6.08 13.96
C TRP A 168 5.32 -6.22 14.02
N LYS A 169 5.88 -6.26 15.22
CA LYS A 169 7.30 -6.55 15.43
C LYS A 169 7.59 -7.99 15.04
N SER A 170 8.65 -8.20 14.26
CA SER A 170 9.08 -9.55 13.89
C SER A 170 9.56 -10.31 15.10
N ALA A 171 9.18 -11.60 15.24
CA ALA A 171 9.58 -12.47 16.36
C ALA A 171 11.11 -12.69 16.48
N THR A 172 11.88 -12.25 15.46
CA THR A 172 13.33 -12.46 15.38
C THR A 172 14.13 -11.48 16.23
N THR A 173 13.55 -10.32 16.60
CA THR A 173 14.31 -9.26 17.29
C THR A 173 14.54 -9.54 18.77
N GLU A 174 13.71 -10.37 19.41
CA GLU A 174 13.84 -10.69 20.84
C GLU A 174 14.87 -11.78 21.15
N ARG A 175 15.21 -12.65 20.20
CA ARG A 175 16.19 -13.72 20.44
C ARG A 175 17.66 -13.26 20.36
N GLN A 176 17.91 -12.03 19.94
CA GLN A 176 19.29 -11.48 19.86
C GLN A 176 19.71 -10.70 21.12
N HIS A 177 18.81 -10.51 22.09
CA HIS A 177 19.10 -9.76 23.32
C HIS A 177 18.85 -10.59 24.61
N ALA A 178 18.77 -11.93 24.51
CA ALA A 178 18.68 -12.83 25.67
C ALA A 178 19.98 -13.64 25.83
#